data_d4237276e88ada60ae0062907732f2b4
#
_entry.id   d4237276e88ada60ae0062907732f2b4
#
_cell.length_a   1.000
_cell.length_b   1.000
_cell.length_c   1.000
_cell.angle_alpha   90.00
_cell.angle_beta   90.00
_cell.angle_gamma   90.00
#
_symmetry.space_group_name_H-M   'P 1'
#
loop_
_entity.id
_entity.type
_entity.pdbx_description
1 polymer ?
#
loop_
_entity_poly.entity_id
_entity_poly.type
_entity_poly.pdbx_seq_one_letter_code
_entity_poly.pdbx_strand_id
1 'polypeptide(L)'
;MEFLHLTWGDVQRLCEVVAEKMIGDGYRPDVVVGVSRGGFDPARILCDQLMVKRLASFQIEYYNAINEKSKVPKVIYPLNADVSGMRVLVVDDVSDSGHSLETAKRHVSERGASEVRVATLHYKPWSSFEPDYYAEGTESWVVYPWEVKECLLGTAEKLRSKGLHQKAIHEELLGKGFKEEQLRKYLAPLEDV
;
A
#
# COMPACT_ATOMS: atom_id res chain seq x y z
N MET A 1 7.35 2.07 -17.73
CA MET A 1 7.06 2.26 -16.28
C MET A 1 8.20 1.62 -15.53
N GLU A 2 8.89 2.38 -14.73
CA GLU A 2 9.98 1.95 -13.86
C GLU A 2 9.42 1.24 -12.62
N PHE A 3 10.17 0.24 -12.11
CA PHE A 3 9.80 -0.50 -10.89
C PHE A 3 10.77 -0.13 -9.77
N LEU A 4 10.23 0.22 -8.62
CA LEU A 4 10.96 0.50 -7.39
C LEU A 4 10.79 -0.69 -6.44
N HIS A 5 11.80 -1.55 -6.36
CA HIS A 5 11.78 -2.72 -5.47
C HIS A 5 12.28 -2.34 -4.09
N LEU A 6 11.48 -2.62 -3.07
CA LEU A 6 11.83 -2.36 -1.69
C LEU A 6 12.18 -3.63 -0.93
N THR A 7 13.09 -3.48 0.01
CA THR A 7 13.39 -4.47 1.04
C THR A 7 12.62 -4.17 2.33
N TRP A 8 12.58 -5.12 3.26
CA TRP A 8 12.04 -4.87 4.61
C TRP A 8 12.81 -3.77 5.36
N GLY A 9 14.12 -3.64 5.12
CA GLY A 9 14.93 -2.55 5.66
C GLY A 9 14.50 -1.17 5.13
N ASP A 10 14.14 -1.10 3.84
CA ASP A 10 13.60 0.14 3.26
C ASP A 10 12.26 0.51 3.88
N VAL A 11 11.36 -0.47 4.05
CA VAL A 11 10.06 -0.25 4.71
C VAL A 11 10.24 0.28 6.13
N GLN A 12 11.15 -0.32 6.90
CA GLN A 12 11.47 0.14 8.25
C GLN A 12 11.94 1.60 8.25
N ARG A 13 12.91 1.95 7.39
CA ARG A 13 13.43 3.31 7.22
C ARG A 13 12.34 4.31 6.82
N LEU A 14 11.47 3.94 5.88
CA LEU A 14 10.36 4.81 5.45
C LEU A 14 9.35 5.06 6.58
N CYS A 15 9.04 4.04 7.39
CA CYS A 15 8.21 4.21 8.58
C CYS A 15 8.85 5.14 9.61
N GLU A 16 10.17 5.07 9.80
CA GLU A 16 10.93 5.98 10.68
C GLU A 16 10.79 7.43 10.21
N VAL A 17 10.97 7.69 8.91
CA VAL A 17 10.77 9.03 8.31
C VAL A 17 9.36 9.55 8.55
N VAL A 18 8.32 8.72 8.37
CA VAL A 18 6.93 9.11 8.64
C VAL A 18 6.74 9.43 10.12
N ALA A 19 7.25 8.58 11.02
CA ALA A 19 7.14 8.79 12.46
C ALA A 19 7.86 10.07 12.92
N GLU A 20 9.04 10.37 12.38
CA GLU A 20 9.78 11.60 12.68
C GLU A 20 9.00 12.86 12.28
N LYS A 21 8.38 12.86 11.08
CA LYS A 21 7.50 13.95 10.63
C LYS A 21 6.33 14.18 11.58
N MET A 22 5.67 13.09 12.01
CA MET A 22 4.55 13.16 12.96
C MET A 22 4.97 13.67 14.33
N ILE A 23 6.11 13.20 14.85
CA ILE A 23 6.67 13.64 16.14
C ILE A 23 7.01 15.13 16.07
N GLY A 24 7.63 15.57 14.96
CA GLY A 24 7.98 16.97 14.73
C GLY A 24 6.77 17.91 14.65
N ASP A 25 5.66 17.41 14.10
CA ASP A 25 4.36 18.11 14.04
C ASP A 25 3.57 18.04 15.38
N GLY A 26 4.06 17.30 16.36
CA GLY A 26 3.42 17.13 17.66
C GLY A 26 2.16 16.26 17.64
N TYR A 27 1.85 15.60 16.53
CA TYR A 27 0.69 14.73 16.43
C TYR A 27 0.90 13.42 17.20
N ARG A 28 -0.05 13.09 18.07
CA ARG A 28 -0.03 11.90 18.91
C ARG A 28 -1.34 11.15 18.74
N PRO A 29 -1.43 10.13 17.90
CA PRO A 29 -2.64 9.33 17.72
C PRO A 29 -2.92 8.46 18.96
N ASP A 30 -4.20 8.28 19.26
CA ASP A 30 -4.66 7.39 20.32
C ASP A 30 -4.77 5.94 19.81
N VAL A 31 -4.92 5.78 18.49
CA VAL A 31 -5.00 4.49 17.78
C VAL A 31 -4.44 4.62 16.36
N VAL A 32 -3.76 3.58 15.91
CA VAL A 32 -3.34 3.40 14.51
C VAL A 32 -4.31 2.43 13.84
N VAL A 33 -4.72 2.74 12.62
CA VAL A 33 -5.66 1.93 11.82
C VAL A 33 -5.06 1.63 10.47
N GLY A 34 -4.69 0.37 10.24
CA GLY A 34 -4.16 -0.08 8.94
C GLY A 34 -5.28 -0.34 7.93
N VAL A 35 -5.14 0.20 6.72
CA VAL A 35 -5.99 -0.17 5.59
C VAL A 35 -5.50 -1.51 5.04
N SER A 36 -6.35 -2.50 5.05
CA SER A 36 -6.00 -3.85 4.61
C SER A 36 -6.03 -3.91 3.08
N ARG A 37 -5.01 -4.48 2.45
CA ARG A 37 -3.88 -5.28 2.96
C ARG A 37 -2.59 -4.46 3.13
N GLY A 38 -2.29 -3.53 2.22
CA GLY A 38 -1.00 -2.83 2.13
C GLY A 38 -0.59 -2.07 3.39
N GLY A 39 -1.58 -1.50 4.08
CA GLY A 39 -1.35 -0.73 5.31
C GLY A 39 -1.02 -1.55 6.56
N PHE A 40 -1.12 -2.89 6.56
CA PHE A 40 -0.89 -3.70 7.77
C PHE A 40 0.54 -3.61 8.30
N ASP A 41 1.52 -3.84 7.45
CA ASP A 41 2.93 -3.85 7.85
C ASP A 41 3.40 -2.46 8.30
N PRO A 42 3.17 -1.37 7.52
CA PRO A 42 3.55 -0.04 7.98
C PRO A 42 2.77 0.40 9.23
N ALA A 43 1.49 0.05 9.39
CA ALA A 43 0.73 0.38 10.59
C ALA A 43 1.32 -0.29 11.84
N ARG A 44 1.73 -1.57 11.75
CA ARG A 44 2.37 -2.28 12.85
C ARG A 44 3.71 -1.63 13.24
N ILE A 45 4.52 -1.25 12.25
CA ILE A 45 5.82 -0.61 12.49
C ILE A 45 5.62 0.77 13.11
N LEU A 46 4.70 1.59 12.57
CA LEU A 46 4.38 2.92 13.11
C LEU A 46 3.83 2.87 14.53
N CYS A 47 3.07 1.84 14.92
CA CYS A 47 2.67 1.64 16.31
C CYS A 47 3.87 1.58 17.24
N ASP A 48 4.93 0.89 16.84
CA ASP A 48 6.16 0.75 17.62
C ASP A 48 6.93 2.08 17.67
N GLN A 49 7.15 2.71 16.53
CA GLN A 49 7.85 3.99 16.42
C GLN A 49 7.17 5.13 17.22
N LEU A 50 5.84 5.14 17.24
CA LEU A 50 5.04 6.17 17.93
C LEU A 50 4.64 5.77 19.36
N MET A 51 5.04 4.57 19.83
CA MET A 51 4.66 4.00 21.13
C MET A 51 3.14 3.92 21.34
N VAL A 52 2.37 3.69 20.26
CA VAL A 52 0.91 3.53 20.29
C VAL A 52 0.57 2.06 20.45
N LYS A 53 -0.18 1.71 21.49
CA LYS A 53 -0.54 0.31 21.81
C LYS A 53 -1.76 -0.20 21.06
N ARG A 54 -2.62 0.72 20.58
CA ARG A 54 -3.89 0.36 19.94
C ARG A 54 -3.68 0.29 18.42
N LEU A 55 -3.92 -0.89 17.87
CA LEU A 55 -3.89 -1.16 16.44
C LEU A 55 -5.21 -1.80 16.03
N ALA A 56 -5.85 -1.23 15.03
CA ALA A 56 -7.06 -1.74 14.41
C ALA A 56 -6.91 -1.78 12.89
N SER A 57 -7.89 -2.31 12.20
CA SER A 57 -7.88 -2.38 10.74
C SER A 57 -9.27 -2.46 10.14
N PHE A 58 -9.37 -2.19 8.86
CA PHE A 58 -10.53 -2.43 8.01
C PHE A 58 -10.05 -2.69 6.57
N GLN A 59 -10.94 -3.22 5.71
CA GLN A 59 -10.55 -3.57 4.34
C GLN A 59 -11.34 -2.77 3.31
N ILE A 60 -10.62 -2.25 2.32
CA ILE A 60 -11.17 -1.63 1.13
C ILE A 60 -10.82 -2.49 -0.09
N GLU A 61 -11.79 -2.70 -0.95
CA GLU A 61 -11.59 -3.30 -2.28
C GLU A 61 -12.23 -2.46 -3.36
N TYR A 62 -11.69 -2.58 -4.59
CA TYR A 62 -12.22 -1.91 -5.76
C TYR A 62 -13.20 -2.82 -6.49
N TYR A 63 -14.44 -2.37 -6.62
CA TYR A 63 -15.48 -3.07 -7.37
C TYR A 63 -15.75 -2.39 -8.71
N ASN A 64 -16.03 -3.21 -9.72
CA ASN A 64 -16.62 -2.71 -10.97
C ASN A 64 -18.06 -2.31 -10.65
N ALA A 65 -18.35 -1.00 -10.62
CA ALA A 65 -19.74 -0.55 -10.51
C ALA A 65 -20.51 -0.94 -11.79
N ILE A 66 -21.76 -1.40 -11.62
CA ILE A 66 -22.62 -1.75 -12.74
C ILE A 66 -22.87 -0.44 -13.53
N ASN A 67 -22.49 -0.44 -14.80
CA ASN A 67 -22.56 0.71 -15.73
C ASN A 67 -21.48 1.81 -15.57
N GLU A 68 -20.45 1.61 -14.76
CA GLU A 68 -19.31 2.56 -14.68
C GLU A 68 -18.04 1.95 -15.26
N LYS A 69 -17.28 2.76 -16.01
CA LYS A 69 -15.95 2.38 -16.55
C LYS A 69 -14.85 2.40 -15.50
N SER A 70 -15.12 2.95 -14.33
CA SER A 70 -14.17 3.11 -13.23
C SER A 70 -14.51 2.18 -12.07
N LYS A 71 -13.47 1.64 -11.44
CA LYS A 71 -13.60 0.89 -10.20
C LYS A 71 -13.81 1.87 -9.04
N VAL A 72 -14.76 1.58 -8.15
CA VAL A 72 -15.06 2.39 -6.97
C VAL A 72 -14.56 1.67 -5.72
N PRO A 73 -13.81 2.33 -4.82
CA PRO A 73 -13.38 1.74 -3.56
C PRO A 73 -14.58 1.57 -2.61
N LYS A 74 -14.69 0.39 -2.00
CA LYS A 74 -15.75 0.06 -1.03
C LYS A 74 -15.14 -0.62 0.20
N VAL A 75 -15.60 -0.22 1.38
CA VAL A 75 -15.29 -0.94 2.61
C VAL A 75 -16.06 -2.26 2.63
N ILE A 76 -15.33 -3.38 2.62
CA ILE A 76 -15.90 -4.73 2.62
C ILE A 76 -15.88 -5.35 4.02
N TYR A 77 -14.84 -5.09 4.79
CA TYR A 77 -14.81 -5.40 6.23
C TYR A 77 -14.64 -4.10 6.98
N PRO A 78 -15.66 -3.66 7.74
CA PRO A 78 -15.63 -2.38 8.44
C PRO A 78 -14.65 -2.39 9.61
N LEU A 79 -14.23 -1.20 10.04
CA LEU A 79 -13.41 -1.03 11.23
C LEU A 79 -14.05 -1.73 12.43
N ASN A 80 -13.28 -2.60 13.06
CA ASN A 80 -13.71 -3.47 14.19
C ASN A 80 -13.40 -2.89 15.58
N ALA A 81 -13.07 -1.60 15.65
CA ALA A 81 -12.75 -0.90 16.90
C ALA A 81 -13.63 0.34 17.07
N ASP A 82 -13.96 0.67 18.31
CA ASP A 82 -14.53 1.96 18.66
C ASP A 82 -13.41 3.01 18.65
N VAL A 83 -13.61 4.06 17.85
CA VAL A 83 -12.68 5.18 17.70
C VAL A 83 -13.34 6.52 18.10
N SER A 84 -14.52 6.46 18.70
CA SER A 84 -15.30 7.63 19.08
C SER A 84 -14.48 8.55 20.02
N GLY A 85 -14.36 9.82 19.64
CA GLY A 85 -13.60 10.83 20.38
C GLY A 85 -12.07 10.68 20.31
N MET A 86 -11.54 9.70 19.56
CA MET A 86 -10.09 9.43 19.46
C MET A 86 -9.45 10.19 18.30
N ARG A 87 -8.16 10.50 18.45
CA ARG A 87 -7.28 10.89 17.36
C ARG A 87 -6.79 9.63 16.66
N VAL A 88 -7.10 9.49 15.38
CA VAL A 88 -6.84 8.27 14.61
C VAL A 88 -5.81 8.55 13.54
N LEU A 89 -4.77 7.70 13.47
CA LEU A 89 -3.88 7.62 12.33
C LEU A 89 -4.32 6.48 11.42
N VAL A 90 -4.77 6.82 10.21
CA VAL A 90 -5.04 5.84 9.15
C VAL A 90 -3.76 5.64 8.35
N VAL A 91 -3.37 4.38 8.13
CA VAL A 91 -2.12 4.03 7.45
C VAL A 91 -2.39 3.13 6.25
N ASP A 92 -1.78 3.47 5.12
CA ASP A 92 -1.68 2.60 3.93
C ASP A 92 -0.24 2.60 3.41
N ASP A 93 0.08 1.78 2.43
CA ASP A 93 1.43 1.75 1.84
C ASP A 93 1.65 2.90 0.84
N VAL A 94 0.69 3.18 -0.01
CA VAL A 94 0.81 4.20 -1.05
C VAL A 94 -0.49 4.97 -1.30
N SER A 95 -0.38 6.27 -1.52
CA SER A 95 -1.44 7.07 -2.14
C SER A 95 -1.24 7.07 -3.65
N ASP A 96 -1.87 6.13 -4.37
CA ASP A 96 -1.76 6.04 -5.83
C ASP A 96 -2.81 6.93 -6.52
N SER A 97 -4.08 6.49 -6.62
CA SER A 97 -5.16 7.35 -7.13
C SER A 97 -5.76 8.27 -6.06
N GLY A 98 -5.57 7.96 -4.80
CA GLY A 98 -6.13 8.69 -3.66
C GLY A 98 -7.51 8.22 -3.19
N HIS A 99 -8.32 7.61 -4.06
CA HIS A 99 -9.72 7.28 -3.76
C HIS A 99 -9.91 6.33 -2.58
N SER A 100 -8.99 5.35 -2.38
CA SER A 100 -9.02 4.47 -1.20
C SER A 100 -8.85 5.25 0.09
N LEU A 101 -7.90 6.20 0.11
CA LEU A 101 -7.60 7.02 1.28
C LEU A 101 -8.72 8.00 1.61
N GLU A 102 -9.36 8.60 0.60
CA GLU A 102 -10.57 9.42 0.79
C GLU A 102 -11.68 8.59 1.44
N THR A 103 -11.90 7.37 0.93
CA THR A 103 -12.90 6.44 1.49
C THR A 103 -12.52 6.00 2.90
N ALA A 104 -11.23 5.74 3.16
CA ALA A 104 -10.70 5.37 4.46
C ALA A 104 -10.90 6.48 5.49
N LYS A 105 -10.52 7.71 5.16
CA LYS A 105 -10.66 8.88 6.04
C LYS A 105 -12.12 9.12 6.40
N ARG A 106 -13.02 9.09 5.39
CA ARG A 106 -14.46 9.23 5.60
C ARG A 106 -15.01 8.13 6.51
N HIS A 107 -14.67 6.86 6.24
CA HIS A 107 -15.13 5.70 7.01
C HIS A 107 -14.80 5.80 8.51
N VAL A 108 -13.60 6.28 8.84
CA VAL A 108 -13.16 6.47 10.21
C VAL A 108 -13.81 7.70 10.85
N SER A 109 -13.93 8.82 10.10
CA SER A 109 -14.58 10.04 10.57
C SER A 109 -16.06 9.81 10.91
N GLU A 110 -16.80 9.06 10.09
CA GLU A 110 -18.20 8.71 10.30
C GLU A 110 -18.42 7.84 11.56
N ARG A 111 -17.34 7.26 12.13
CA ARG A 111 -17.36 6.54 13.42
C ARG A 111 -17.05 7.40 14.63
N GLY A 112 -17.07 8.71 14.47
CA GLY A 112 -16.96 9.66 15.57
C GLY A 112 -15.54 9.93 16.05
N ALA A 113 -14.52 9.61 15.26
CA ALA A 113 -13.14 10.04 15.55
C ALA A 113 -13.08 11.57 15.69
N SER A 114 -12.35 12.07 16.69
CA SER A 114 -12.19 13.51 16.93
C SER A 114 -11.25 14.18 15.93
N GLU A 115 -10.26 13.43 15.46
CA GLU A 115 -9.31 13.84 14.42
C GLU A 115 -8.87 12.60 13.63
N VAL A 116 -8.77 12.71 12.31
CA VAL A 116 -8.27 11.65 11.43
C VAL A 116 -7.18 12.20 10.55
N ARG A 117 -5.96 11.71 10.75
CA ARG A 117 -4.83 11.94 9.84
C ARG A 117 -4.46 10.67 9.10
N VAL A 118 -3.90 10.83 7.91
CA VAL A 118 -3.54 9.74 7.00
C VAL A 118 -2.05 9.75 6.77
N ALA A 119 -1.43 8.57 6.85
CA ALA A 119 -0.03 8.37 6.54
C ALA A 119 0.17 7.27 5.51
N THR A 120 1.15 7.45 4.61
CA THR A 120 1.60 6.44 3.66
C THR A 120 3.12 6.40 3.59
N LEU A 121 3.69 5.32 3.05
CA LEU A 121 5.12 5.27 2.77
C LEU A 121 5.43 6.08 1.51
N HIS A 122 4.60 5.93 0.47
CA HIS A 122 4.77 6.67 -0.78
C HIS A 122 3.53 7.49 -1.15
N TYR A 123 3.80 8.54 -1.93
CA TYR A 123 2.79 9.41 -2.53
C TYR A 123 3.05 9.54 -4.02
N LYS A 124 2.01 9.44 -4.84
CA LYS A 124 2.07 9.66 -6.28
C LYS A 124 1.66 11.10 -6.62
N PRO A 125 2.43 11.81 -7.47
CA PRO A 125 2.12 13.22 -7.81
C PRO A 125 0.75 13.43 -8.45
N TRP A 126 0.19 12.39 -9.05
CA TRP A 126 -1.14 12.43 -9.69
C TRP A 126 -2.29 12.03 -8.76
N SER A 127 -2.01 11.66 -7.51
CA SER A 127 -3.03 11.26 -6.57
C SER A 127 -3.98 12.42 -6.25
N SER A 128 -5.28 12.15 -6.22
CA SER A 128 -6.31 13.11 -5.79
C SER A 128 -6.28 13.41 -4.29
N PHE A 129 -5.56 12.58 -3.52
CA PHE A 129 -5.46 12.69 -2.07
C PHE A 129 -3.99 12.73 -1.64
N GLU A 130 -3.55 13.89 -1.15
CA GLU A 130 -2.26 14.03 -0.49
C GLU A 130 -2.39 13.59 0.97
N PRO A 131 -1.64 12.58 1.43
CA PRO A 131 -1.65 12.16 2.84
C PRO A 131 -1.10 13.26 3.74
N ASP A 132 -1.58 13.33 5.00
CA ASP A 132 -1.06 14.27 6.00
C ASP A 132 0.44 14.01 6.26
N TYR A 133 0.88 12.74 6.13
CA TYR A 133 2.27 12.31 6.23
C TYR A 133 2.61 11.28 5.18
N TYR A 134 3.74 11.42 4.52
CA TYR A 134 4.34 10.39 3.66
C TYR A 134 5.86 10.47 3.72
N ALA A 135 6.53 9.35 3.47
CA ALA A 135 7.99 9.32 3.50
C ALA A 135 8.58 9.94 2.22
N GLU A 136 8.19 9.42 1.06
CA GLU A 136 8.77 9.78 -0.24
C GLU A 136 7.68 9.90 -1.32
N GLY A 137 7.89 10.85 -2.26
CA GLY A 137 7.12 10.92 -3.51
C GLY A 137 7.78 10.04 -4.58
N THR A 138 6.99 9.37 -5.43
CA THR A 138 7.54 8.58 -6.54
C THR A 138 6.54 8.40 -7.69
N GLU A 139 7.06 8.38 -8.93
CA GLU A 139 6.28 8.02 -10.13
C GLU A 139 6.44 6.53 -10.50
N SER A 140 7.43 5.83 -9.93
CA SER A 140 7.71 4.43 -10.21
C SER A 140 6.63 3.51 -9.65
N TRP A 141 6.43 2.34 -10.26
CA TRP A 141 5.61 1.28 -9.66
C TRP A 141 6.37 0.69 -8.47
N VAL A 142 5.84 0.90 -7.26
CA VAL A 142 6.46 0.38 -6.03
C VAL A 142 6.13 -1.10 -5.88
N VAL A 143 7.16 -1.90 -5.62
CA VAL A 143 7.04 -3.34 -5.33
C VAL A 143 7.47 -3.54 -3.88
N TYR A 144 6.50 -3.57 -3.00
CA TYR A 144 6.75 -3.83 -1.59
C TYR A 144 7.12 -5.29 -1.32
N PRO A 145 7.86 -5.60 -0.24
CA PRO A 145 8.33 -6.96 0.02
C PRO A 145 7.20 -7.98 0.24
N TRP A 146 6.00 -7.55 0.66
CA TRP A 146 4.83 -8.43 0.84
C TRP A 146 4.08 -8.73 -0.46
N GLU A 147 4.28 -7.97 -1.53
CA GLU A 147 3.53 -8.14 -2.80
C GLU A 147 4.39 -8.60 -3.98
N VAL A 148 5.68 -8.91 -3.77
CA VAL A 148 6.61 -9.34 -4.82
C VAL A 148 6.02 -10.45 -5.70
N LYS A 149 5.43 -11.49 -5.08
CA LYS A 149 4.81 -12.61 -5.81
C LYS A 149 3.63 -12.15 -6.67
N GLU A 150 2.73 -11.36 -6.11
CA GLU A 150 1.52 -10.87 -6.79
C GLU A 150 1.90 -9.96 -7.96
N CYS A 151 2.83 -9.03 -7.72
CA CYS A 151 3.33 -8.11 -8.75
C CYS A 151 4.04 -8.85 -9.90
N LEU A 152 4.89 -9.82 -9.57
CA LEU A 152 5.59 -10.64 -10.55
C LEU A 152 4.60 -11.42 -11.42
N LEU A 153 3.68 -12.16 -10.81
CA LEU A 153 2.70 -12.98 -11.54
C LEU A 153 1.76 -12.12 -12.37
N GLY A 154 1.25 -11.02 -11.84
CA GLY A 154 0.40 -10.09 -12.58
C GLY A 154 1.11 -9.42 -13.77
N THR A 155 2.42 -9.11 -13.62
CA THR A 155 3.23 -8.58 -14.71
C THR A 155 3.46 -9.65 -15.77
N ALA A 156 3.79 -10.89 -15.38
CA ALA A 156 3.97 -12.00 -16.32
C ALA A 156 2.69 -12.28 -17.13
N GLU A 157 1.53 -12.25 -16.49
CA GLU A 157 0.24 -12.45 -17.15
C GLU A 157 -0.06 -11.35 -18.17
N LYS A 158 0.20 -10.08 -17.82
CA LYS A 158 0.08 -8.95 -18.75
C LYS A 158 1.01 -9.09 -19.96
N LEU A 159 2.23 -9.58 -19.78
CA LEU A 159 3.18 -9.82 -20.88
C LEU A 159 2.70 -11.00 -21.74
N ARG A 160 2.20 -12.05 -21.14
CA ARG A 160 1.65 -13.22 -21.85
C ARG A 160 0.41 -12.85 -22.67
N SER A 161 -0.48 -12.02 -22.14
CA SER A 161 -1.66 -11.52 -22.86
C SER A 161 -1.29 -10.62 -24.07
N LYS A 162 -0.08 -10.05 -24.10
CA LYS A 162 0.51 -9.33 -25.25
C LYS A 162 1.19 -10.25 -26.26
N GLY A 163 1.16 -11.57 -26.06
CA GLY A 163 1.72 -12.57 -26.97
C GLY A 163 3.21 -12.87 -26.76
N LEU A 164 3.82 -12.42 -25.66
CA LEU A 164 5.20 -12.76 -25.35
C LEU A 164 5.30 -14.25 -24.93
N HIS A 165 6.31 -14.95 -25.48
CA HIS A 165 6.63 -16.30 -25.06
C HIS A 165 7.42 -16.31 -23.73
N GLN A 166 7.51 -17.46 -23.09
CA GLN A 166 8.05 -17.63 -21.73
C GLN A 166 9.45 -17.03 -21.55
N LYS A 167 10.38 -17.25 -22.50
CA LYS A 167 11.74 -16.71 -22.43
C LYS A 167 11.76 -15.18 -22.45
N ALA A 168 10.98 -14.55 -23.34
CA ALA A 168 10.88 -13.10 -23.40
C ALA A 168 10.24 -12.50 -22.14
N ILE A 169 9.26 -13.19 -21.55
CA ILE A 169 8.66 -12.80 -20.26
C ILE A 169 9.72 -12.82 -19.16
N HIS A 170 10.55 -13.85 -19.12
CA HIS A 170 11.64 -13.98 -18.14
C HIS A 170 12.64 -12.82 -18.25
N GLU A 171 13.11 -12.53 -19.48
CA GLU A 171 14.03 -11.42 -19.76
C GLU A 171 13.43 -10.06 -19.38
N GLU A 172 12.16 -9.82 -19.72
CA GLU A 172 11.44 -8.59 -19.36
C GLU A 172 11.30 -8.40 -17.85
N LEU A 173 11.02 -9.47 -17.09
CA LEU A 173 10.91 -9.42 -15.65
C LEU A 173 12.25 -9.13 -14.98
N LEU A 174 13.35 -9.72 -15.46
CA LEU A 174 14.70 -9.38 -15.01
C LEU A 174 15.01 -7.91 -15.31
N GLY A 175 14.68 -7.43 -16.52
CA GLY A 175 14.83 -6.03 -16.89
C GLY A 175 14.01 -5.06 -16.03
N LYS A 176 12.95 -5.54 -15.38
CA LYS A 176 12.14 -4.78 -14.41
C LYS A 176 12.63 -4.89 -12.96
N GLY A 177 13.76 -5.53 -12.72
CA GLY A 177 14.39 -5.63 -11.40
C GLY A 177 13.96 -6.81 -10.54
N PHE A 178 13.12 -7.73 -11.04
CA PHE A 178 12.87 -8.98 -10.32
C PHE A 178 14.13 -9.86 -10.33
N LYS A 179 14.35 -10.60 -9.26
CA LYS A 179 15.54 -11.45 -9.11
C LYS A 179 15.32 -12.83 -9.71
N GLU A 180 16.37 -13.43 -10.24
CA GLU A 180 16.35 -14.79 -10.81
C GLU A 180 15.75 -15.82 -9.85
N GLU A 181 16.09 -15.75 -8.56
CA GLU A 181 15.53 -16.63 -7.53
C GLU A 181 14.00 -16.50 -7.36
N GLN A 182 13.46 -15.28 -7.56
CA GLN A 182 12.02 -15.01 -7.49
C GLN A 182 11.32 -15.60 -8.72
N LEU A 183 11.93 -15.46 -9.89
CA LEU A 183 11.40 -16.02 -11.13
C LEU A 183 11.34 -17.56 -11.04
N ARG A 184 12.44 -18.20 -10.61
CA ARG A 184 12.48 -19.67 -10.40
C ARG A 184 11.46 -20.14 -9.36
N LYS A 185 11.21 -19.35 -8.34
CA LYS A 185 10.28 -19.71 -7.25
C LYS A 185 8.81 -19.55 -7.65
N TYR A 186 8.46 -18.55 -8.46
CA TYR A 186 7.09 -18.15 -8.68
C TYR A 186 6.58 -18.36 -10.11
N LEU A 187 7.45 -18.39 -11.12
CA LEU A 187 7.08 -18.77 -12.47
C LEU A 187 7.20 -20.29 -12.67
N ALA A 188 6.40 -20.84 -13.58
CA ALA A 188 6.60 -22.20 -14.04
C ALA A 188 8.01 -22.34 -14.63
N PRO A 189 8.67 -23.52 -14.51
CA PRO A 189 9.97 -23.77 -15.14
C PRO A 189 9.91 -23.41 -16.63
N LEU A 190 11.01 -22.85 -17.15
CA LEU A 190 11.22 -22.76 -18.60
C LEU A 190 11.26 -24.22 -19.07
N GLU A 191 10.26 -24.63 -19.88
CA GLU A 191 10.40 -25.91 -20.57
C GLU A 191 11.62 -25.78 -21.47
N ASP A 192 12.60 -26.68 -21.29
CA ASP A 192 13.75 -26.79 -22.18
C ASP A 192 13.23 -27.21 -23.54
N VAL A 193 13.16 -26.25 -24.50
CA VAL A 193 12.84 -26.48 -25.90
C VAL A 193 14.13 -26.53 -26.69
#